data_6fbf062578626fb9929a7aa466c8ce2b
#
_entry.id   6fbf062578626fb9929a7aa466c8ce2b
#
_cell.length_a   1.000
_cell.length_b   1.000
_cell.length_c   1.000
_cell.angle_alpha   90.00
_cell.angle_beta   90.00
_cell.angle_gamma   90.00
#
_symmetry.space_group_name_H-M   'P 1'
#
loop_
_entity.id
_entity.type
_entity.pdbx_description
1 polymer ?
#
loop_
_entity_poly.entity_id
_entity_poly.type
_entity_poly.pdbx_seq_one_letter_code
_entity_poly.pdbx_strand_id
1 'polypeptide(L)'
;NVSPDGQKVVYTVAYYSVPENRSNREVFVMNADGTDNKQITKTSYSENEAVWIKGGKKIAFLCNESGSSQLWEMNPDGSDRRQLSEYEGDIEGFAFSPDEKKVLFISQVKTVKSTADKYPDLDKATGIIVTDLMYKHWDEWVTTAPHPFVADFDGKAISNPVDIMEGEPFESPMKPFGGIEQLAWNTTSDKIAYTSRKKTGKEYALSTNSDIYVYDLNTKKTANISEGIMGYDTNPQYSPDGKFIAWQSMERDGYESDQNRLMVMNLETGEKIFASKDFDSNVDGFVWSADAKVLYFTGVWHGESQVYKIDLTDSNKITPLTSGMYDYAGVALLGEHKLIVQRHSLSMGDEIYSIDLADNNKIAQLTTENKHIYDQL
;
A
#
# COMPACT_ATOMS: atom_id res chain seq x y z
N ASN A 1 -2.25 -1.87 11.15
CA ASN A 1 -1.03 -1.08 11.33
C ASN A 1 -0.58 -1.16 12.79
N VAL A 2 0.74 -1.20 13.06
CA VAL A 2 1.34 -1.36 14.39
C VAL A 2 1.76 0.02 14.92
N SER A 3 1.51 0.28 16.21
CA SER A 3 1.96 1.53 16.84
C SER A 3 3.50 1.61 16.92
N PRO A 4 4.10 2.81 16.85
CA PRO A 4 5.57 2.96 16.86
C PRO A 4 6.26 2.36 18.09
N ASP A 5 5.57 2.28 19.21
CA ASP A 5 6.07 1.66 20.45
C ASP A 5 5.86 0.13 20.51
N GLY A 6 5.23 -0.44 19.47
CA GLY A 6 4.93 -1.88 19.40
C GLY A 6 3.91 -2.39 20.40
N GLN A 7 3.12 -1.52 21.04
CA GLN A 7 2.19 -1.91 22.12
C GLN A 7 0.75 -2.11 21.61
N LYS A 8 0.42 -1.53 20.46
CA LYS A 8 -0.96 -1.54 19.94
C LYS A 8 -1.02 -1.85 18.45
N VAL A 9 -2.17 -2.37 18.05
CA VAL A 9 -2.51 -2.58 16.63
C VAL A 9 -3.81 -1.83 16.33
N VAL A 10 -3.82 -1.06 15.25
CA VAL A 10 -5.02 -0.49 14.64
C VAL A 10 -5.36 -1.27 13.39
N TYR A 11 -6.63 -1.57 13.18
CA TYR A 11 -7.14 -2.28 12.00
C TYR A 11 -8.56 -1.84 11.66
N THR A 12 -9.05 -2.23 10.50
CA THR A 12 -10.42 -1.94 10.06
C THR A 12 -11.20 -3.22 9.83
N VAL A 13 -12.49 -3.18 10.13
CA VAL A 13 -13.44 -4.26 9.82
C VAL A 13 -14.48 -3.73 8.85
N ALA A 14 -14.70 -4.43 7.75
CA ALA A 14 -15.74 -4.12 6.77
C ALA A 14 -17.03 -4.87 7.10
N TYR A 15 -18.11 -4.12 7.25
CA TYR A 15 -19.45 -4.64 7.42
C TYR A 15 -20.26 -4.50 6.14
N TYR A 16 -20.98 -5.53 5.75
CA TYR A 16 -21.76 -5.58 4.52
C TYR A 16 -23.26 -5.69 4.85
N SER A 17 -24.06 -4.87 4.20
CA SER A 17 -25.51 -4.94 4.25
C SER A 17 -26.06 -5.30 2.87
N VAL A 18 -26.43 -6.55 2.66
CA VAL A 18 -27.04 -7.01 1.41
C VAL A 18 -28.36 -6.29 1.12
N PRO A 19 -29.28 -6.10 2.11
CA PRO A 19 -30.53 -5.38 1.85
C PRO A 19 -30.33 -3.93 1.42
N GLU A 20 -29.29 -3.28 1.92
CA GLU A 20 -29.00 -1.88 1.60
C GLU A 20 -28.00 -1.73 0.43
N ASN A 21 -27.45 -2.85 -0.07
CA ASN A 21 -26.43 -2.91 -1.12
C ASN A 21 -25.28 -1.94 -0.83
N ARG A 22 -24.77 -1.94 0.38
CA ARG A 22 -23.66 -1.09 0.81
C ARG A 22 -22.73 -1.80 1.78
N SER A 23 -21.53 -1.27 1.90
CA SER A 23 -20.56 -1.64 2.94
C SER A 23 -20.19 -0.41 3.77
N ASN A 24 -19.73 -0.67 4.98
CA ASN A 24 -19.13 0.33 5.86
C ASN A 24 -17.87 -0.26 6.50
N ARG A 25 -16.87 0.59 6.76
CA ARG A 25 -15.65 0.19 7.46
C ARG A 25 -15.50 0.99 8.74
N GLU A 26 -15.17 0.28 9.80
CA GLU A 26 -14.98 0.83 11.13
C GLU A 26 -13.57 0.52 11.64
N VAL A 27 -13.03 1.41 12.45
CA VAL A 27 -11.69 1.30 13.03
C VAL A 27 -11.74 0.63 14.39
N PHE A 28 -10.80 -0.28 14.61
CA PHE A 28 -10.60 -1.01 15.85
C PHE A 28 -9.16 -0.78 16.35
N VAL A 29 -9.02 -0.79 17.66
CA VAL A 29 -7.71 -0.76 18.34
C VAL A 29 -7.66 -1.86 19.37
N MET A 30 -6.56 -2.60 19.42
CA MET A 30 -6.27 -3.62 20.43
C MET A 30 -4.82 -3.48 20.92
N ASN A 31 -4.53 -4.07 22.07
CA ASN A 31 -3.15 -4.30 22.48
C ASN A 31 -2.46 -5.31 21.55
N ALA A 32 -1.13 -5.28 21.49
CA ALA A 32 -0.33 -6.16 20.64
C ALA A 32 -0.47 -7.67 20.95
N ASP A 33 -1.03 -8.01 22.12
CA ASP A 33 -1.35 -9.37 22.54
C ASP A 33 -2.81 -9.77 22.26
N GLY A 34 -3.61 -8.92 21.59
CA GLY A 34 -5.02 -9.12 21.28
C GLY A 34 -5.98 -8.71 22.41
N THR A 35 -5.47 -8.33 23.58
CA THR A 35 -6.35 -7.85 24.69
C THR A 35 -6.84 -6.44 24.42
N ASP A 36 -7.89 -6.03 25.17
CA ASP A 36 -8.50 -4.69 25.08
C ASP A 36 -8.93 -4.29 23.66
N ASN A 37 -9.40 -5.28 22.86
CA ASN A 37 -9.88 -5.05 21.50
C ASN A 37 -11.17 -4.23 21.51
N LYS A 38 -11.16 -3.06 20.86
CA LYS A 38 -12.28 -2.11 20.87
C LYS A 38 -12.54 -1.53 19.50
N GLN A 39 -13.77 -1.52 19.09
CA GLN A 39 -14.26 -0.66 18.02
C GLN A 39 -14.24 0.80 18.50
N ILE A 40 -13.52 1.68 17.80
CA ILE A 40 -13.36 3.09 18.19
C ILE A 40 -14.11 4.06 17.27
N THR A 41 -14.63 3.58 16.13
CA THR A 41 -15.57 4.33 15.29
C THR A 41 -16.88 3.57 15.15
N LYS A 42 -17.99 4.33 15.02
CA LYS A 42 -19.31 3.81 14.69
C LYS A 42 -20.08 4.90 13.97
N THR A 43 -19.80 5.05 12.69
CA THR A 43 -20.35 6.14 11.88
C THR A 43 -21.17 5.59 10.72
N SER A 44 -21.83 6.47 9.96
CA SER A 44 -22.47 6.11 8.69
C SER A 44 -21.51 6.20 7.50
N TYR A 45 -20.25 6.58 7.75
CA TYR A 45 -19.19 6.73 6.77
C TYR A 45 -18.17 5.60 6.91
N SER A 46 -17.35 5.38 5.89
CA SER A 46 -16.27 4.38 5.96
C SER A 46 -14.96 5.05 6.35
N GLU A 47 -14.34 4.52 7.41
CA GLU A 47 -12.97 4.88 7.79
C GLU A 47 -12.00 3.88 7.18
N ASN A 48 -11.08 4.37 6.34
CA ASN A 48 -10.14 3.53 5.60
C ASN A 48 -8.70 3.89 5.95
N GLU A 49 -7.78 2.95 5.73
CA GLU A 49 -6.32 3.16 5.82
C GLU A 49 -5.86 3.75 7.16
N ALA A 50 -6.40 3.26 8.26
CA ALA A 50 -6.05 3.73 9.59
C ALA A 50 -4.57 3.46 9.94
N VAL A 51 -3.81 4.53 10.25
CA VAL A 51 -2.39 4.45 10.61
C VAL A 51 -2.08 5.29 11.85
N TRP A 52 -1.08 4.86 12.61
CA TRP A 52 -0.60 5.61 13.77
C TRP A 52 0.26 6.80 13.33
N ILE A 53 0.04 7.95 13.97
CA ILE A 53 0.82 9.18 13.79
C ILE A 53 1.16 9.81 15.13
N LYS A 54 2.00 10.84 15.12
CA LYS A 54 2.42 11.60 16.31
C LYS A 54 3.00 10.70 17.41
N GLY A 55 3.86 9.75 16.98
CA GLY A 55 4.48 8.79 17.88
C GLY A 55 3.46 7.90 18.61
N GLY A 56 2.38 7.50 17.93
CA GLY A 56 1.32 6.65 18.48
C GLY A 56 0.25 7.37 19.29
N LYS A 57 0.26 8.71 19.31
CA LYS A 57 -0.70 9.50 20.08
C LYS A 57 -2.01 9.77 19.33
N LYS A 58 -2.00 9.64 18.02
CA LYS A 58 -3.17 9.84 17.14
C LYS A 58 -3.22 8.73 16.10
N ILE A 59 -4.40 8.56 15.52
CA ILE A 59 -4.66 7.69 14.37
C ILE A 59 -5.13 8.59 13.22
N ALA A 60 -4.45 8.53 12.08
CA ALA A 60 -4.89 9.15 10.85
C ALA A 60 -5.64 8.12 9.99
N PHE A 61 -6.61 8.57 9.19
CA PHE A 61 -7.44 7.72 8.36
C PHE A 61 -8.11 8.52 7.24
N LEU A 62 -8.58 7.84 6.21
CA LEU A 62 -9.42 8.43 5.16
C LEU A 62 -10.90 8.30 5.51
N CYS A 63 -11.67 9.36 5.26
CA CYS A 63 -13.10 9.36 5.42
C CYS A 63 -13.78 10.35 4.49
N ASN A 64 -14.99 10.00 4.01
CA ASN A 64 -15.78 10.82 3.10
C ASN A 64 -16.89 11.63 3.80
N GLU A 65 -16.81 11.83 5.10
CA GLU A 65 -17.81 12.58 5.90
C GLU A 65 -18.01 14.01 5.40
N SER A 66 -16.98 14.67 4.87
CA SER A 66 -17.03 16.02 4.32
C SER A 66 -17.53 16.11 2.87
N GLY A 67 -17.98 14.99 2.28
CA GLY A 67 -18.51 14.93 0.91
C GLY A 67 -17.53 14.38 -0.12
N SER A 68 -16.24 14.38 0.16
CA SER A 68 -15.17 13.69 -0.58
C SER A 68 -14.24 12.96 0.37
N SER A 69 -13.45 12.01 -0.15
CA SER A 69 -12.46 11.30 0.65
C SER A 69 -11.34 12.24 1.07
N GLN A 70 -11.23 12.49 2.37
CA GLN A 70 -10.27 13.41 2.96
C GLN A 70 -9.48 12.73 4.09
N LEU A 71 -8.33 13.32 4.43
CA LEU A 71 -7.50 12.88 5.55
C LEU A 71 -8.05 13.42 6.87
N TRP A 72 -8.21 12.54 7.84
CA TRP A 72 -8.70 12.83 9.19
C TRP A 72 -7.74 12.29 10.25
N GLU A 73 -7.87 12.78 11.48
CA GLU A 73 -7.22 12.17 12.65
C GLU A 73 -8.19 12.07 13.83
N MET A 74 -7.88 11.18 14.77
CA MET A 74 -8.58 11.02 16.05
C MET A 74 -7.63 10.50 17.14
N ASN A 75 -8.07 10.56 18.40
CA ASN A 75 -7.39 9.87 19.49
C ASN A 75 -7.55 8.33 19.35
N PRO A 76 -6.67 7.53 19.98
CA PRO A 76 -6.78 6.07 19.98
C PRO A 76 -8.04 5.50 20.64
N ASP A 77 -8.81 6.32 21.34
CA ASP A 77 -10.12 5.98 21.92
C ASP A 77 -11.31 6.43 21.04
N GLY A 78 -11.04 6.97 19.82
CA GLY A 78 -12.04 7.49 18.89
C GLY A 78 -12.47 8.93 19.15
N SER A 79 -12.05 9.56 20.23
CA SER A 79 -12.37 10.96 20.55
C SER A 79 -11.52 11.95 19.72
N ASP A 80 -11.90 13.25 19.78
CA ASP A 80 -11.18 14.36 19.14
C ASP A 80 -10.95 14.13 17.64
N ARG A 81 -12.00 13.65 16.95
CA ARG A 81 -12.01 13.42 15.51
C ARG A 81 -12.03 14.75 14.78
N ARG A 82 -11.11 14.97 13.86
CA ARG A 82 -11.04 16.18 13.04
C ARG A 82 -10.42 15.94 11.67
N GLN A 83 -10.83 16.74 10.71
CA GLN A 83 -10.31 16.74 9.35
C GLN A 83 -8.93 17.42 9.31
N LEU A 84 -7.99 16.84 8.56
CA LEU A 84 -6.64 17.37 8.33
C LEU A 84 -6.46 17.96 6.93
N SER A 85 -7.34 17.62 5.98
CA SER A 85 -7.26 18.09 4.59
C SER A 85 -8.55 18.74 4.13
N GLU A 86 -8.42 19.75 3.29
CA GLU A 86 -9.51 20.36 2.49
C GLU A 86 -9.03 20.41 1.03
N TYR A 87 -8.79 19.23 0.46
CA TYR A 87 -8.31 19.07 -0.91
C TYR A 87 -9.49 19.03 -1.88
N GLU A 88 -9.36 19.64 -3.07
CA GLU A 88 -10.44 19.73 -4.09
C GLU A 88 -10.72 18.40 -4.79
N GLY A 89 -10.19 17.32 -4.41
CA GLY A 89 -10.44 16.00 -4.96
C GLY A 89 -10.53 14.96 -3.85
N ASP A 90 -10.68 13.72 -4.26
CA ASP A 90 -10.56 12.59 -3.34
C ASP A 90 -9.09 12.29 -3.07
N ILE A 91 -8.78 11.96 -1.82
CA ILE A 91 -7.53 11.33 -1.43
C ILE A 91 -7.77 9.83 -1.43
N GLU A 92 -7.04 9.10 -2.29
CA GLU A 92 -7.22 7.66 -2.52
C GLU A 92 -6.28 6.79 -1.67
N GLY A 93 -5.24 7.38 -1.09
CA GLY A 93 -4.26 6.74 -0.23
C GLY A 93 -3.27 7.77 0.31
N PHE A 94 -2.62 7.51 1.44
CA PHE A 94 -1.69 8.45 2.03
C PHE A 94 -0.57 7.78 2.85
N ALA A 95 0.55 8.48 2.99
CA ALA A 95 1.65 8.12 3.88
C ALA A 95 2.32 9.37 4.46
N PHE A 96 2.49 9.43 5.78
CA PHE A 96 3.28 10.48 6.41
C PHE A 96 4.78 10.24 6.16
N SER A 97 5.53 11.33 5.99
CA SER A 97 6.99 11.24 6.00
C SER A 97 7.49 10.76 7.37
N PRO A 98 8.66 10.08 7.46
CA PRO A 98 9.22 9.63 8.74
C PRO A 98 9.37 10.71 9.81
N ASP A 99 9.61 11.96 9.41
CA ASP A 99 9.69 13.12 10.32
C ASP A 99 8.33 13.79 10.61
N GLU A 100 7.26 13.24 10.02
CA GLU A 100 5.87 13.72 10.11
C GLU A 100 5.69 15.22 9.76
N LYS A 101 6.53 15.77 8.87
CA LYS A 101 6.37 17.15 8.39
C LYS A 101 5.73 17.25 7.03
N LYS A 102 5.55 16.11 6.36
CA LYS A 102 4.93 16.01 5.04
C LYS A 102 3.98 14.83 4.97
N VAL A 103 3.04 14.93 4.04
CA VAL A 103 2.13 13.84 3.67
C VAL A 103 2.27 13.61 2.18
N LEU A 104 2.55 12.37 1.81
CA LEU A 104 2.40 11.84 0.46
C LEU A 104 0.97 11.34 0.34
N PHE A 105 0.27 11.69 -0.73
CA PHE A 105 -1.08 11.19 -0.99
C PHE A 105 -1.33 11.01 -2.48
N ILE A 106 -2.32 10.19 -2.81
CA ILE A 106 -2.74 9.88 -4.17
C ILE A 106 -4.03 10.64 -4.47
N SER A 107 -4.09 11.27 -5.63
CA SER A 107 -5.32 11.86 -6.16
C SER A 107 -5.36 11.83 -7.67
N GLN A 108 -6.56 11.89 -8.24
CA GLN A 108 -6.77 11.85 -9.68
C GLN A 108 -6.46 13.19 -10.34
N VAL A 109 -5.69 13.16 -11.42
CA VAL A 109 -5.46 14.32 -12.29
C VAL A 109 -6.07 14.06 -13.66
N LYS A 110 -6.57 15.12 -14.30
CA LYS A 110 -7.14 15.03 -15.63
C LYS A 110 -6.01 14.96 -16.68
N THR A 111 -5.88 13.83 -17.36
CA THR A 111 -4.85 13.61 -18.37
C THR A 111 -5.38 13.71 -19.79
N VAL A 112 -6.67 13.53 -20.00
CA VAL A 112 -7.33 13.55 -21.31
C VAL A 112 -8.40 14.63 -21.36
N LYS A 113 -8.39 15.45 -22.43
CA LYS A 113 -9.48 16.41 -22.68
C LYS A 113 -10.77 15.67 -23.03
N SER A 114 -11.80 15.91 -22.23
CA SER A 114 -13.14 15.40 -22.47
C SER A 114 -13.78 16.00 -23.74
N THR A 115 -14.91 15.45 -24.17
CA THR A 115 -15.69 16.02 -25.28
C THR A 115 -16.17 17.45 -24.93
N ALA A 116 -16.58 17.68 -23.69
CA ALA A 116 -16.97 19.01 -23.21
C ALA A 116 -15.81 20.02 -23.21
N ASP A 117 -14.58 19.59 -22.94
CA ASP A 117 -13.41 20.49 -23.03
C ASP A 117 -13.08 20.85 -24.49
N LYS A 118 -13.36 19.97 -25.43
CA LYS A 118 -13.11 20.18 -26.87
C LYS A 118 -14.22 20.99 -27.53
N TYR A 119 -15.44 20.84 -27.05
CA TYR A 119 -16.67 21.43 -27.59
C TYR A 119 -17.52 21.98 -26.45
N PRO A 120 -17.13 23.10 -25.85
CA PRO A 120 -17.81 23.66 -24.68
C PRO A 120 -19.23 24.20 -24.99
N ASP A 121 -19.56 24.38 -26.25
CA ASP A 121 -20.89 24.74 -26.75
C ASP A 121 -21.87 23.55 -26.84
N LEU A 122 -21.39 22.33 -26.61
CA LEU A 122 -22.16 21.10 -26.64
C LEU A 122 -22.33 20.50 -25.24
N ASP A 123 -22.76 21.29 -24.28
CA ASP A 123 -22.89 20.94 -22.85
C ASP A 123 -23.80 19.73 -22.56
N LYS A 124 -24.74 19.45 -23.48
CA LYS A 124 -25.67 18.32 -23.37
C LYS A 124 -25.22 17.06 -24.12
N ALA A 125 -24.09 17.13 -24.83
CA ALA A 125 -23.59 15.99 -25.59
C ALA A 125 -22.99 14.94 -24.65
N THR A 126 -23.45 13.69 -24.76
CA THR A 126 -22.93 12.53 -24.00
C THR A 126 -21.95 11.67 -24.82
N GLY A 127 -21.69 12.07 -26.06
CA GLY A 127 -20.75 11.35 -26.94
C GLY A 127 -19.32 11.50 -26.45
N ILE A 128 -18.57 10.38 -26.49
CA ILE A 128 -17.15 10.34 -26.13
C ILE A 128 -16.33 10.20 -27.41
N ILE A 129 -15.34 11.07 -27.60
CA ILE A 129 -14.45 11.04 -28.74
C ILE A 129 -13.16 10.32 -28.34
N VAL A 130 -12.94 9.16 -28.92
CA VAL A 130 -11.74 8.32 -28.71
C VAL A 130 -10.82 8.49 -29.92
N THR A 131 -9.56 8.82 -29.69
CA THR A 131 -8.55 9.02 -30.73
C THR A 131 -7.35 8.09 -30.58
N ASP A 132 -7.26 7.35 -29.46
CA ASP A 132 -6.13 6.46 -29.18
C ASP A 132 -6.59 5.23 -28.37
N LEU A 133 -5.73 4.24 -28.21
CA LEU A 133 -5.94 3.08 -27.33
C LEU A 133 -5.85 3.45 -25.85
N MET A 134 -6.23 2.48 -24.99
CA MET A 134 -6.38 2.65 -23.53
C MET A 134 -7.33 3.79 -23.16
N TYR A 135 -8.38 3.95 -23.93
CA TYR A 135 -9.48 4.85 -23.61
C TYR A 135 -10.43 4.24 -22.55
N LYS A 136 -10.35 2.95 -22.34
CA LYS A 136 -10.99 2.20 -21.26
C LYS A 136 -10.00 1.26 -20.60
N HIS A 137 -10.12 1.13 -19.28
CA HIS A 137 -9.49 0.09 -18.50
C HIS A 137 -10.61 -0.69 -17.82
N TRP A 138 -10.82 -1.94 -18.23
CA TRP A 138 -12.02 -2.73 -17.95
C TRP A 138 -13.28 -1.95 -18.35
N ASP A 139 -14.15 -1.58 -17.38
CA ASP A 139 -15.39 -0.83 -17.58
C ASP A 139 -15.23 0.68 -17.32
N GLU A 140 -14.09 1.15 -16.82
CA GLU A 140 -13.81 2.56 -16.54
C GLU A 140 -13.25 3.30 -17.76
N TRP A 141 -13.71 4.54 -17.97
CA TRP A 141 -13.12 5.45 -18.94
C TRP A 141 -11.81 6.04 -18.43
N VAL A 142 -10.73 5.97 -19.20
CA VAL A 142 -9.43 6.56 -18.86
C VAL A 142 -9.44 8.03 -19.27
N THR A 143 -9.92 8.88 -18.36
CA THR A 143 -9.93 10.35 -18.51
C THR A 143 -9.04 11.05 -17.49
N THR A 144 -8.71 10.35 -16.43
CA THR A 144 -7.82 10.76 -15.35
C THR A 144 -6.75 9.70 -15.11
N ALA A 145 -5.68 10.08 -14.46
CA ALA A 145 -4.67 9.18 -13.91
C ALA A 145 -4.41 9.51 -12.43
N PRO A 146 -4.19 8.52 -11.56
CA PRO A 146 -3.73 8.78 -10.21
C PRO A 146 -2.32 9.33 -10.25
N HIS A 147 -2.07 10.42 -9.52
CA HIS A 147 -0.75 10.99 -9.31
C HIS A 147 -0.40 11.06 -7.83
N PRO A 148 0.88 10.93 -7.45
CA PRO A 148 1.35 11.17 -6.11
C PRO A 148 1.55 12.67 -5.88
N PHE A 149 0.98 13.17 -4.78
CA PHE A 149 1.12 14.54 -4.30
C PHE A 149 1.89 14.56 -2.99
N VAL A 150 2.66 15.61 -2.78
CA VAL A 150 3.32 15.89 -1.51
C VAL A 150 2.78 17.20 -0.95
N ALA A 151 2.29 17.17 0.28
CA ALA A 151 1.85 18.37 1.01
C ALA A 151 2.68 18.57 2.29
N ASP A 152 2.79 19.80 2.74
CA ASP A 152 3.34 20.13 4.04
C ASP A 152 2.34 19.75 5.14
N PHE A 153 2.83 19.30 6.30
CA PHE A 153 2.03 19.00 7.49
C PHE A 153 2.58 19.75 8.69
N ASP A 154 1.76 20.62 9.29
CA ASP A 154 2.13 21.45 10.45
C ASP A 154 1.73 20.81 11.80
N GLY A 155 1.29 19.55 11.79
CA GLY A 155 0.74 18.85 12.95
C GLY A 155 -0.76 19.08 13.17
N LYS A 156 -1.40 19.92 12.33
CA LYS A 156 -2.83 20.23 12.41
C LYS A 156 -3.57 20.07 11.09
N ALA A 157 -2.93 20.43 9.99
CA ALA A 157 -3.51 20.36 8.66
C ALA A 157 -2.43 20.16 7.61
N ILE A 158 -2.82 19.62 6.46
CA ILE A 158 -1.97 19.61 5.26
C ILE A 158 -2.16 20.89 4.46
N SER A 159 -1.10 21.31 3.77
CA SER A 159 -1.12 22.52 2.95
C SER A 159 -0.12 22.38 1.79
N ASN A 160 -0.24 23.29 0.79
CA ASN A 160 0.69 23.38 -0.33
C ASN A 160 0.89 22.05 -1.07
N PRO A 161 -0.16 21.37 -1.51
CA PRO A 161 -0.01 20.12 -2.24
C PRO A 161 0.72 20.35 -3.57
N VAL A 162 1.71 19.52 -3.87
CA VAL A 162 2.51 19.55 -5.10
C VAL A 162 2.39 18.18 -5.77
N ASP A 163 1.94 18.15 -7.01
CA ASP A 163 1.97 17.00 -7.87
C ASP A 163 3.42 16.71 -8.29
N ILE A 164 4.00 15.58 -7.89
CA ILE A 164 5.39 15.26 -8.23
C ILE A 164 5.56 14.70 -9.65
N MET A 165 4.45 14.44 -10.34
CA MET A 165 4.40 14.04 -11.75
C MET A 165 3.71 15.09 -12.62
N GLU A 166 3.65 16.35 -12.18
CA GLU A 166 2.96 17.43 -12.91
C GLU A 166 3.34 17.47 -14.40
N GLY A 167 2.31 17.43 -15.26
CA GLY A 167 2.47 17.45 -16.72
C GLY A 167 2.76 16.09 -17.36
N GLU A 168 2.96 15.03 -16.58
CA GLU A 168 3.09 13.66 -17.10
C GLU A 168 1.70 13.05 -17.35
N PRO A 169 1.49 12.32 -18.46
CA PRO A 169 0.21 11.65 -18.73
C PRO A 169 0.14 10.24 -18.12
N PHE A 170 1.10 9.86 -17.30
CA PHE A 170 1.26 8.51 -16.77
C PHE A 170 0.60 8.37 -15.40
N GLU A 171 0.32 7.14 -15.01
CA GLU A 171 -0.27 6.82 -13.70
C GLU A 171 0.78 6.41 -12.66
N SER A 172 0.55 6.80 -11.43
CA SER A 172 1.18 6.25 -10.24
C SER A 172 0.26 6.48 -9.02
N PRO A 173 -0.18 5.42 -8.32
CA PRO A 173 0.09 4.00 -8.53
C PRO A 173 -0.57 3.46 -9.82
N MET A 174 -0.17 2.26 -10.21
CA MET A 174 -0.69 1.63 -11.44
C MET A 174 -2.10 1.06 -11.22
N LYS A 175 -3.00 1.34 -12.16
CA LYS A 175 -4.30 0.67 -12.25
C LYS A 175 -4.15 -0.80 -12.71
N PRO A 176 -5.08 -1.72 -12.34
CA PRO A 176 -6.30 -1.47 -11.58
C PRO A 176 -6.15 -1.63 -10.07
N PHE A 177 -5.07 -2.23 -9.57
CA PHE A 177 -4.95 -2.69 -8.19
C PHE A 177 -3.96 -1.92 -7.32
N GLY A 178 -3.15 -1.05 -7.91
CA GLY A 178 -2.14 -0.30 -7.18
C GLY A 178 -2.75 0.77 -6.27
N GLY A 179 -2.18 0.90 -5.08
CA GLY A 179 -2.50 1.88 -4.06
C GLY A 179 -1.25 2.48 -3.44
N ILE A 180 -1.37 2.91 -2.19
CA ILE A 180 -0.27 3.58 -1.47
C ILE A 180 0.95 2.67 -1.26
N GLU A 181 0.81 1.36 -1.32
CA GLU A 181 1.90 0.38 -1.25
C GLU A 181 2.89 0.50 -2.42
N GLN A 182 2.48 1.14 -3.53
CA GLN A 182 3.36 1.41 -4.66
C GLN A 182 4.18 2.70 -4.51
N LEU A 183 4.08 3.38 -3.36
CA LEU A 183 4.82 4.58 -3.04
C LEU A 183 5.51 4.45 -1.68
N ALA A 184 6.74 4.94 -1.57
CA ALA A 184 7.50 4.83 -0.33
C ALA A 184 8.35 6.08 -0.06
N TRP A 185 8.30 6.59 1.17
CA TRP A 185 9.25 7.57 1.68
C TRP A 185 10.60 6.91 1.97
N ASN A 186 11.69 7.62 1.68
CA ASN A 186 12.98 7.26 2.25
C ASN A 186 13.07 7.68 3.72
N THR A 187 14.05 7.16 4.44
CA THR A 187 14.21 7.38 5.89
C THR A 187 14.55 8.83 6.27
N THR A 188 15.03 9.64 5.34
CA THR A 188 15.38 11.06 5.56
C THR A 188 14.28 12.04 5.14
N SER A 189 13.11 11.56 4.71
CA SER A 189 11.92 12.37 4.35
C SER A 189 12.15 13.35 3.18
N ASP A 190 13.10 13.08 2.31
CA ASP A 190 13.46 13.96 1.19
C ASP A 190 13.38 13.28 -0.19
N LYS A 191 13.05 11.97 -0.23
CA LYS A 191 12.85 11.23 -1.47
C LYS A 191 11.63 10.34 -1.39
N ILE A 192 11.01 10.13 -2.56
CA ILE A 192 9.87 9.26 -2.73
C ILE A 192 10.18 8.27 -3.85
N ALA A 193 10.13 6.98 -3.53
CA ALA A 193 10.09 5.94 -4.53
C ALA A 193 8.63 5.69 -4.94
N TYR A 194 8.39 5.51 -6.23
CA TYR A 194 7.06 5.23 -6.75
C TYR A 194 7.10 4.32 -7.99
N THR A 195 6.08 3.51 -8.14
CA THR A 195 5.87 2.67 -9.32
C THR A 195 5.13 3.44 -10.40
N SER A 196 5.60 3.36 -11.65
CA SER A 196 4.85 3.89 -12.80
C SER A 196 5.20 3.13 -14.09
N ARG A 197 4.20 2.96 -14.94
CA ARG A 197 4.39 2.48 -16.32
C ARG A 197 4.32 3.66 -17.26
N LYS A 198 5.48 4.28 -17.57
CA LYS A 198 5.57 5.48 -18.40
C LYS A 198 5.44 5.17 -19.90
N LYS A 199 4.27 4.68 -20.28
CA LYS A 199 3.87 4.33 -21.65
C LYS A 199 2.50 4.91 -21.96
N THR A 200 2.19 5.11 -23.23
CA THR A 200 0.91 5.65 -23.71
C THR A 200 0.38 4.87 -24.91
N GLY A 201 -0.91 5.02 -25.18
CA GLY A 201 -1.54 4.48 -26.38
C GLY A 201 -1.36 2.96 -26.52
N LYS A 202 -0.94 2.53 -27.71
CA LYS A 202 -0.75 1.10 -28.01
C LYS A 202 0.35 0.47 -27.15
N GLU A 203 1.40 1.18 -26.81
CA GLU A 203 2.49 0.64 -26.00
C GLU A 203 2.03 0.33 -24.58
N TYR A 204 1.18 1.16 -24.01
CA TYR A 204 0.56 0.90 -22.71
C TYR A 204 -0.29 -0.37 -22.73
N ALA A 205 -1.02 -0.63 -23.83
CA ALA A 205 -1.87 -1.80 -23.98
C ALA A 205 -1.09 -3.13 -24.16
N LEU A 206 0.14 -3.07 -24.63
CA LEU A 206 0.95 -4.26 -24.98
C LEU A 206 2.00 -4.61 -23.93
N SER A 207 2.51 -3.60 -23.19
CA SER A 207 3.63 -3.76 -22.29
C SER A 207 3.18 -3.83 -20.84
N THR A 208 3.79 -4.74 -20.07
CA THR A 208 3.66 -4.80 -18.61
C THR A 208 4.81 -4.07 -17.90
N ASN A 209 5.75 -3.50 -18.66
CA ASN A 209 6.94 -2.88 -18.12
C ASN A 209 6.61 -1.62 -17.33
N SER A 210 6.66 -1.74 -16.01
CA SER A 210 6.69 -0.64 -15.06
C SER A 210 8.03 -0.57 -14.38
N ASP A 211 8.42 0.61 -13.95
CA ASP A 211 9.68 0.85 -13.26
C ASP A 211 9.47 1.49 -11.90
N ILE A 212 10.49 1.37 -11.05
CA ILE A 212 10.61 2.11 -9.80
C ILE A 212 11.36 3.41 -10.08
N TYR A 213 10.66 4.51 -9.87
CA TYR A 213 11.20 5.87 -9.97
C TYR A 213 11.46 6.44 -8.59
N VAL A 214 12.51 7.24 -8.46
CA VAL A 214 12.82 7.97 -7.21
C VAL A 214 12.79 9.47 -7.51
N TYR A 215 11.86 10.18 -6.91
CA TYR A 215 11.76 11.64 -6.93
C TYR A 215 12.49 12.25 -5.74
N ASP A 216 13.38 13.20 -5.99
CA ASP A 216 14.12 13.95 -4.97
C ASP A 216 13.46 15.32 -4.76
N LEU A 217 12.95 15.56 -3.57
CA LEU A 217 12.23 16.79 -3.20
C LEU A 217 13.10 18.06 -3.24
N ASN A 218 14.41 17.91 -3.01
CA ASN A 218 15.32 19.05 -2.99
C ASN A 218 15.69 19.50 -4.39
N THR A 219 15.98 18.53 -5.26
CA THR A 219 16.43 18.82 -6.65
C THR A 219 15.29 18.84 -7.65
N LYS A 220 14.10 18.31 -7.27
CA LYS A 220 12.92 18.10 -8.11
C LYS A 220 13.22 17.24 -9.36
N LYS A 221 14.13 16.28 -9.23
CA LYS A 221 14.51 15.36 -10.29
C LYS A 221 14.05 13.96 -9.98
N THR A 222 13.67 13.24 -11.03
CA THR A 222 13.30 11.83 -10.99
C THR A 222 14.40 10.99 -11.63
N ALA A 223 14.73 9.85 -11.01
CA ALA A 223 15.62 8.83 -11.55
C ALA A 223 14.87 7.49 -11.63
N ASN A 224 15.07 6.75 -12.72
CA ASN A 224 14.63 5.37 -12.83
C ASN A 224 15.70 4.46 -12.22
N ILE A 225 15.35 3.68 -11.20
CA ILE A 225 16.31 2.82 -10.49
C ILE A 225 16.19 1.33 -10.89
N SER A 226 15.13 0.94 -11.57
CA SER A 226 14.94 -0.43 -12.06
C SER A 226 15.13 -0.58 -13.57
N GLU A 227 15.60 0.47 -14.24
CA GLU A 227 15.84 0.48 -15.69
C GLU A 227 16.54 -0.80 -16.18
N GLY A 228 16.00 -1.38 -17.25
CA GLY A 228 16.52 -2.60 -17.89
C GLY A 228 15.86 -3.89 -17.40
N ILE A 229 15.00 -3.86 -16.39
CA ILE A 229 14.09 -4.95 -16.03
C ILE A 229 12.79 -4.69 -16.79
N MET A 230 12.28 -5.68 -17.52
CA MET A 230 11.27 -5.44 -18.55
C MET A 230 9.84 -5.84 -18.17
N GLY A 231 9.64 -6.45 -17.01
CA GLY A 231 8.31 -6.80 -16.48
C GLY A 231 7.75 -5.75 -15.52
N TYR A 232 6.82 -6.16 -14.68
CA TYR A 232 6.35 -5.31 -13.59
C TYR A 232 7.41 -5.14 -12.51
N ASP A 233 7.80 -3.92 -12.21
CA ASP A 233 8.50 -3.52 -10.98
C ASP A 233 7.53 -2.71 -10.11
N THR A 234 7.22 -3.19 -8.89
CA THR A 234 6.17 -2.64 -8.02
C THR A 234 6.56 -2.64 -6.54
N ASN A 235 5.80 -1.91 -5.73
CA ASN A 235 5.84 -1.97 -4.27
C ASN A 235 7.23 -1.72 -3.66
N PRO A 236 7.86 -0.57 -3.95
CA PRO A 236 9.17 -0.25 -3.41
C PRO A 236 9.11 -0.01 -1.89
N GLN A 237 10.11 -0.51 -1.16
CA GLN A 237 10.27 -0.24 0.27
C GLN A 237 11.73 0.03 0.60
N TYR A 238 12.02 1.16 1.24
CA TYR A 238 13.34 1.43 1.79
C TYR A 238 13.60 0.59 3.03
N SER A 239 14.85 0.14 3.21
CA SER A 239 15.26 -0.49 4.46
C SER A 239 15.25 0.53 5.62
N PRO A 240 15.00 0.11 6.88
CA PRO A 240 14.97 1.01 8.04
C PRO A 240 16.27 1.78 8.28
N ASP A 241 17.43 1.24 7.86
CA ASP A 241 18.74 1.90 7.96
C ASP A 241 19.03 2.85 6.79
N GLY A 242 18.13 2.92 5.79
CA GLY A 242 18.24 3.79 4.62
C GLY A 242 19.32 3.40 3.62
N LYS A 243 19.90 2.19 3.71
CA LYS A 243 20.99 1.76 2.81
C LYS A 243 20.50 0.97 1.61
N PHE A 244 19.32 0.39 1.68
CA PHE A 244 18.76 -0.45 0.64
C PHE A 244 17.36 0.00 0.26
N ILE A 245 16.95 -0.41 -0.94
CA ILE A 245 15.55 -0.42 -1.36
C ILE A 245 15.24 -1.79 -1.95
N ALA A 246 14.08 -2.34 -1.59
CA ALA A 246 13.58 -3.59 -2.14
C ALA A 246 12.28 -3.32 -2.91
N TRP A 247 11.98 -4.18 -3.91
CA TRP A 247 10.74 -4.12 -4.68
C TRP A 247 10.39 -5.47 -5.27
N GLN A 248 9.13 -5.68 -5.58
CA GLN A 248 8.66 -6.83 -6.34
C GLN A 248 8.93 -6.64 -7.83
N SER A 249 9.37 -7.69 -8.53
CA SER A 249 9.84 -7.59 -9.90
C SER A 249 9.50 -8.82 -10.73
N MET A 250 8.84 -8.62 -11.86
CA MET A 250 8.72 -9.63 -12.92
C MET A 250 9.78 -9.39 -14.00
N GLU A 251 10.14 -10.42 -14.75
CA GLU A 251 11.27 -10.34 -15.69
C GLU A 251 10.87 -9.93 -17.10
N ARG A 252 9.72 -10.45 -17.57
CA ARG A 252 9.38 -10.41 -18.99
C ARG A 252 8.27 -9.40 -19.29
N ASP A 253 8.50 -8.57 -20.30
CA ASP A 253 7.50 -7.65 -20.82
C ASP A 253 6.30 -8.40 -21.47
N GLY A 254 5.08 -7.93 -21.22
CA GLY A 254 3.86 -8.51 -21.76
C GLY A 254 3.45 -9.85 -21.16
N TYR A 255 4.05 -10.27 -20.03
CA TYR A 255 3.83 -11.59 -19.43
C TYR A 255 3.34 -11.47 -17.98
N GLU A 256 2.04 -11.28 -17.78
CA GLU A 256 1.41 -11.03 -16.47
C GLU A 256 1.46 -12.22 -15.50
N SER A 257 1.69 -13.44 -16.00
CA SER A 257 1.84 -14.64 -15.18
C SER A 257 3.30 -15.00 -14.86
N ASP A 258 4.21 -14.04 -15.04
CA ASP A 258 5.62 -14.24 -14.68
C ASP A 258 5.80 -14.31 -13.16
N GLN A 259 6.91 -14.90 -12.73
CA GLN A 259 7.26 -14.98 -11.32
C GLN A 259 7.47 -13.58 -10.73
N ASN A 260 6.76 -13.28 -9.65
CA ASN A 260 6.95 -12.05 -8.89
C ASN A 260 8.12 -12.22 -7.91
N ARG A 261 9.28 -11.73 -8.30
CA ARG A 261 10.56 -11.85 -7.59
C ARG A 261 10.71 -10.73 -6.56
N LEU A 262 11.60 -10.90 -5.59
CA LEU A 262 12.03 -9.85 -4.68
C LEU A 262 13.44 -9.39 -5.04
N MET A 263 13.56 -8.14 -5.46
CA MET A 263 14.81 -7.46 -5.77
C MET A 263 15.22 -6.56 -4.63
N VAL A 264 16.54 -6.44 -4.40
CA VAL A 264 17.12 -5.53 -3.41
C VAL A 264 18.27 -4.77 -4.09
N MET A 265 18.31 -3.45 -3.92
CA MET A 265 19.39 -2.61 -4.41
C MET A 265 20.08 -1.89 -3.25
N ASN A 266 21.40 -1.94 -3.25
CA ASN A 266 22.22 -1.09 -2.38
C ASN A 266 22.25 0.33 -2.94
N LEU A 267 21.80 1.30 -2.15
CA LEU A 267 21.64 2.70 -2.59
C LEU A 267 22.97 3.45 -2.74
N GLU A 268 24.05 2.97 -2.12
CA GLU A 268 25.39 3.55 -2.25
C GLU A 268 26.11 3.07 -3.52
N THR A 269 26.06 1.75 -3.77
CA THR A 269 26.79 1.14 -4.88
C THR A 269 25.97 1.00 -6.16
N GLY A 270 24.64 1.01 -6.06
CA GLY A 270 23.72 0.70 -7.17
C GLY A 270 23.64 -0.78 -7.51
N GLU A 271 24.32 -1.66 -6.76
CA GLU A 271 24.27 -3.11 -6.96
C GLU A 271 22.86 -3.65 -6.68
N LYS A 272 22.35 -4.44 -7.61
CA LYS A 272 21.03 -5.10 -7.51
C LYS A 272 21.21 -6.59 -7.34
N ILE A 273 20.48 -7.20 -6.41
CA ILE A 273 20.45 -8.65 -6.18
C ILE A 273 19.03 -9.19 -6.32
N PHE A 274 18.89 -10.39 -6.86
CA PHE A 274 17.67 -11.15 -6.86
C PHE A 274 17.60 -11.94 -5.53
N ALA A 275 16.99 -11.30 -4.50
CA ALA A 275 17.01 -11.85 -3.14
C ALA A 275 16.20 -13.16 -3.00
N SER A 276 15.08 -13.30 -3.72
CA SER A 276 14.25 -14.52 -3.70
C SER A 276 14.61 -15.55 -4.76
N LYS A 277 15.87 -15.59 -5.25
CA LYS A 277 16.29 -16.46 -6.35
C LYS A 277 15.99 -17.93 -6.14
N ASP A 278 16.11 -18.41 -4.91
CA ASP A 278 15.92 -19.83 -4.57
C ASP A 278 14.47 -20.14 -4.12
N PHE A 279 13.54 -19.22 -4.33
CA PHE A 279 12.12 -19.40 -4.08
C PHE A 279 11.38 -19.62 -5.40
N ASP A 280 10.91 -20.84 -5.63
CA ASP A 280 10.23 -21.23 -6.87
C ASP A 280 8.73 -20.90 -6.83
N SER A 281 8.40 -19.66 -6.42
CA SER A 281 7.03 -19.13 -6.41
C SER A 281 7.04 -17.59 -6.33
N ASN A 282 5.85 -16.98 -6.23
CA ASN A 282 5.68 -15.53 -6.13
C ASN A 282 5.95 -15.03 -4.71
N VAL A 283 6.53 -13.83 -4.62
CA VAL A 283 6.53 -13.00 -3.42
C VAL A 283 5.33 -12.06 -3.50
N ASP A 284 4.33 -12.24 -2.62
CA ASP A 284 3.06 -11.50 -2.70
C ASP A 284 3.03 -10.22 -1.85
N GLY A 285 3.86 -10.14 -0.85
CA GLY A 285 4.04 -8.96 -0.01
C GLY A 285 5.23 -9.15 0.92
N PHE A 286 5.90 -8.07 1.33
CA PHE A 286 7.10 -8.19 2.16
C PHE A 286 7.26 -7.02 3.14
N VAL A 287 8.11 -7.21 4.15
CA VAL A 287 8.51 -6.19 5.13
C VAL A 287 9.94 -6.43 5.58
N TRP A 288 10.69 -5.36 5.83
CA TRP A 288 12.03 -5.41 6.39
C TRP A 288 12.04 -5.75 7.88
N SER A 289 13.05 -6.49 8.35
CA SER A 289 13.39 -6.54 9.78
C SER A 289 13.91 -5.18 10.26
N ALA A 290 13.81 -4.90 11.56
CA ALA A 290 14.23 -3.63 12.13
C ALA A 290 15.74 -3.33 11.90
N ASP A 291 16.59 -4.36 11.81
CA ASP A 291 18.04 -4.26 11.58
C ASP A 291 18.43 -4.32 10.10
N ALA A 292 17.45 -4.32 9.18
CA ALA A 292 17.63 -4.36 7.72
C ALA A 292 18.39 -5.60 7.18
N LYS A 293 18.47 -6.70 7.95
CA LYS A 293 19.18 -7.91 7.52
C LYS A 293 18.27 -9.01 6.98
N VAL A 294 17.00 -8.95 7.29
CA VAL A 294 16.00 -9.95 6.92
C VAL A 294 14.82 -9.30 6.24
N LEU A 295 14.29 -9.97 5.23
CA LEU A 295 12.99 -9.66 4.64
C LEU A 295 12.01 -10.77 5.02
N TYR A 296 10.86 -10.40 5.58
CA TYR A 296 9.74 -11.29 5.80
C TYR A 296 8.75 -11.12 4.67
N PHE A 297 8.20 -12.21 4.13
CA PHE A 297 7.30 -12.12 3.00
C PHE A 297 6.23 -13.24 3.03
N THR A 298 5.14 -13.02 2.31
CA THR A 298 4.15 -14.06 2.01
C THR A 298 4.36 -14.59 0.60
N GLY A 299 4.11 -15.88 0.42
CA GLY A 299 4.22 -16.51 -0.89
C GLY A 299 3.51 -17.86 -0.93
N VAL A 300 2.99 -18.20 -2.12
CA VAL A 300 2.23 -19.44 -2.34
C VAL A 300 3.17 -20.60 -2.58
N TRP A 301 2.96 -21.70 -1.85
CA TRP A 301 3.63 -22.96 -2.05
C TRP A 301 2.66 -24.13 -1.86
N HIS A 302 2.54 -24.98 -2.85
CA HIS A 302 1.64 -26.14 -2.83
C HIS A 302 0.15 -25.79 -2.63
N GLY A 303 -0.27 -24.61 -3.09
CA GLY A 303 -1.66 -24.16 -2.99
C GLY A 303 -2.01 -23.49 -1.66
N GLU A 304 -1.04 -23.19 -0.81
CA GLU A 304 -1.17 -22.51 0.49
C GLU A 304 -0.28 -21.27 0.50
N SER A 305 -0.79 -20.13 0.97
CA SER A 305 0.01 -18.92 1.18
C SER A 305 0.64 -18.96 2.56
N GLN A 306 1.97 -19.01 2.64
CA GLN A 306 2.72 -19.11 3.88
C GLN A 306 3.63 -17.91 4.09
N VAL A 307 4.12 -17.74 5.34
CA VAL A 307 5.08 -16.70 5.69
C VAL A 307 6.49 -17.25 5.67
N TYR A 308 7.40 -16.52 5.04
CA TYR A 308 8.82 -16.86 4.89
C TYR A 308 9.71 -15.72 5.36
N LYS A 309 10.99 -16.04 5.57
CA LYS A 309 12.04 -15.04 5.69
C LYS A 309 13.17 -15.28 4.68
N ILE A 310 13.79 -14.20 4.23
CA ILE A 310 15.06 -14.18 3.48
C ILE A 310 16.11 -13.55 4.37
N ASP A 311 17.18 -14.27 4.68
CA ASP A 311 18.33 -13.75 5.42
C ASP A 311 19.39 -13.25 4.43
N LEU A 312 19.51 -11.93 4.31
CA LEU A 312 20.43 -11.27 3.39
C LEU A 312 21.90 -11.42 3.80
N THR A 313 22.17 -11.84 5.04
CA THR A 313 23.51 -12.06 5.59
C THR A 313 23.97 -13.51 5.46
N ASP A 314 23.06 -14.46 5.16
CA ASP A 314 23.32 -15.89 4.98
C ASP A 314 22.97 -16.32 3.54
N SER A 315 23.63 -15.71 2.56
CA SER A 315 23.48 -16.04 1.12
C SER A 315 22.02 -16.01 0.62
N ASN A 316 21.20 -15.09 1.16
CA ASN A 316 19.78 -14.98 0.88
C ASN A 316 18.99 -16.26 1.20
N LYS A 317 19.36 -16.94 2.25
CA LYS A 317 18.70 -18.18 2.68
C LYS A 317 17.22 -17.94 2.99
N ILE A 318 16.37 -18.71 2.34
CA ILE A 318 14.91 -18.66 2.53
C ILE A 318 14.51 -19.74 3.53
N THR A 319 13.67 -19.37 4.49
CA THR A 319 13.18 -20.27 5.53
C THR A 319 11.69 -20.04 5.75
N PRO A 320 10.83 -21.09 5.71
CA PRO A 320 9.43 -20.97 6.07
C PRO A 320 9.28 -20.70 7.58
N LEU A 321 8.37 -19.80 7.93
CA LEU A 321 8.02 -19.48 9.32
C LEU A 321 6.69 -20.11 9.75
N THR A 322 5.83 -20.43 8.78
CA THR A 322 4.51 -21.03 9.00
C THR A 322 4.34 -22.28 8.16
N SER A 323 3.34 -23.06 8.50
CA SER A 323 2.92 -24.26 7.76
C SER A 323 1.48 -24.62 8.12
N GLY A 324 0.85 -25.48 7.32
CA GLY A 324 -0.50 -25.96 7.56
C GLY A 324 -1.49 -25.43 6.53
N MET A 325 -2.72 -25.92 6.56
CA MET A 325 -3.77 -25.62 5.56
C MET A 325 -4.44 -24.26 5.83
N TYR A 326 -3.64 -23.23 5.78
CA TYR A 326 -4.05 -21.84 5.98
C TYR A 326 -3.40 -20.94 4.95
N ASP A 327 -4.06 -19.85 4.61
CA ASP A 327 -3.53 -18.78 3.80
C ASP A 327 -3.21 -17.56 4.66
N TYR A 328 -1.98 -17.08 4.56
CA TYR A 328 -1.52 -15.87 5.22
C TYR A 328 -1.46 -14.74 4.21
N ALA A 329 -2.02 -13.59 4.58
CA ALA A 329 -1.96 -12.35 3.82
C ALA A 329 -1.45 -11.23 4.72
N GLY A 330 -0.86 -10.22 4.12
CA GLY A 330 -0.34 -9.05 4.82
C GLY A 330 0.65 -9.43 5.93
N VAL A 331 1.79 -8.81 5.91
CA VAL A 331 2.80 -9.00 6.95
C VAL A 331 3.26 -7.64 7.45
N ALA A 332 3.27 -7.45 8.78
CA ALA A 332 3.78 -6.24 9.43
C ALA A 332 4.70 -6.62 10.59
N LEU A 333 5.77 -5.86 10.77
CA LEU A 333 6.69 -6.06 11.88
C LEU A 333 6.11 -5.44 13.17
N LEU A 334 6.12 -6.18 14.25
CA LEU A 334 5.74 -5.73 15.59
C LEU A 334 6.97 -5.77 16.50
N GLY A 335 7.56 -4.59 16.76
CA GLY A 335 8.84 -4.51 17.46
C GLY A 335 9.96 -5.20 16.66
N GLU A 336 10.85 -5.92 17.34
CA GLU A 336 11.99 -6.59 16.69
C GLU A 336 11.75 -8.09 16.41
N HIS A 337 10.82 -8.71 17.13
CA HIS A 337 10.74 -10.17 17.20
C HIS A 337 9.35 -10.77 16.94
N LYS A 338 8.40 -9.97 16.47
CA LYS A 338 7.07 -10.48 16.14
C LYS A 338 6.59 -9.96 14.79
N LEU A 339 5.78 -10.78 14.13
CA LEU A 339 5.03 -10.36 12.96
C LEU A 339 3.54 -10.34 13.31
N ILE A 340 2.81 -9.39 12.73
CA ILE A 340 1.36 -9.38 12.65
C ILE A 340 0.99 -9.79 11.25
N VAL A 341 0.07 -10.74 11.12
CA VAL A 341 -0.38 -11.29 9.83
C VAL A 341 -1.89 -11.48 9.84
N GLN A 342 -2.50 -11.41 8.68
CA GLN A 342 -3.86 -11.91 8.46
C GLN A 342 -3.79 -13.41 8.13
N ARG A 343 -4.76 -14.18 8.58
CA ARG A 343 -4.87 -15.62 8.26
C ARG A 343 -6.32 -15.99 8.02
N HIS A 344 -6.56 -16.72 6.97
CA HIS A 344 -7.85 -17.31 6.64
C HIS A 344 -7.69 -18.77 6.15
N SER A 345 -8.78 -19.39 5.80
CA SER A 345 -8.85 -20.69 5.12
C SER A 345 -10.12 -20.76 4.29
N LEU A 346 -10.33 -21.87 3.57
CA LEU A 346 -11.57 -22.09 2.81
C LEU A 346 -12.86 -22.03 3.66
N SER A 347 -12.74 -22.27 4.98
CA SER A 347 -13.87 -22.30 5.91
C SER A 347 -13.84 -21.18 6.97
N MET A 348 -12.85 -20.29 6.92
CA MET A 348 -12.65 -19.23 7.91
C MET A 348 -12.30 -17.93 7.21
N GLY A 349 -12.99 -16.83 7.55
CA GLY A 349 -12.62 -15.48 7.12
C GLY A 349 -11.36 -14.98 7.81
N ASP A 350 -10.88 -13.82 7.36
CA ASP A 350 -9.67 -13.20 7.90
C ASP A 350 -9.77 -12.89 9.39
N GLU A 351 -8.75 -13.33 10.12
CA GLU A 351 -8.49 -12.93 11.50
C GLU A 351 -7.01 -12.51 11.63
N ILE A 352 -6.71 -11.69 12.60
CA ILE A 352 -5.35 -11.21 12.86
C ILE A 352 -4.64 -12.18 13.80
N TYR A 353 -3.41 -12.53 13.44
CA TYR A 353 -2.53 -13.41 14.21
C TYR A 353 -1.18 -12.73 14.45
N SER A 354 -0.48 -13.15 15.49
CA SER A 354 0.94 -12.85 15.69
C SER A 354 1.80 -14.11 15.50
N ILE A 355 3.01 -13.90 15.00
CA ILE A 355 4.08 -14.92 14.92
C ILE A 355 5.23 -14.43 15.78
N ASP A 356 5.59 -15.16 16.83
CA ASP A 356 6.71 -14.83 17.72
C ASP A 356 8.00 -15.47 17.21
N LEU A 357 8.86 -14.66 16.59
CA LEU A 357 10.12 -15.10 15.98
C LEU A 357 11.16 -15.56 17.02
N ALA A 358 11.04 -15.11 18.27
CA ALA A 358 11.92 -15.50 19.36
C ALA A 358 11.47 -16.77 20.07
N ASP A 359 10.18 -17.15 19.95
CA ASP A 359 9.60 -18.36 20.55
C ASP A 359 9.25 -19.40 19.45
N ASN A 360 10.24 -19.80 18.66
CA ASN A 360 10.12 -20.83 17.63
C ASN A 360 8.92 -20.62 16.67
N ASN A 361 8.69 -19.38 16.26
CA ASN A 361 7.59 -18.96 15.38
C ASN A 361 6.20 -19.32 15.93
N LYS A 362 6.03 -19.25 17.25
CA LYS A 362 4.76 -19.53 17.89
C LYS A 362 3.67 -18.58 17.36
N ILE A 363 2.58 -19.18 16.91
CA ILE A 363 1.44 -18.44 16.34
C ILE A 363 0.36 -18.28 17.41
N ALA A 364 -0.17 -17.06 17.54
CA ALA A 364 -1.29 -16.76 18.42
C ALA A 364 -2.37 -15.96 17.66
N GLN A 365 -3.64 -16.34 17.81
CA GLN A 365 -4.78 -15.59 17.28
C GLN A 365 -5.03 -14.37 18.17
N LEU A 366 -5.21 -13.19 17.57
CA LEU A 366 -5.44 -11.93 18.26
C LEU A 366 -6.89 -11.43 18.15
N THR A 367 -7.59 -11.77 17.07
CA THR A 367 -8.97 -11.36 16.83
C THR A 367 -9.90 -12.54 16.65
N THR A 368 -11.19 -12.31 16.88
CA THR A 368 -12.28 -13.29 16.68
C THR A 368 -13.52 -12.60 16.10
N GLU A 369 -13.28 -11.71 15.12
CA GLU A 369 -14.33 -10.85 14.55
C GLU A 369 -15.42 -11.67 13.85
N ASN A 370 -15.06 -12.79 13.24
CA ASN A 370 -15.99 -13.68 12.54
C ASN A 370 -16.63 -14.77 13.42
N LYS A 371 -16.31 -14.82 14.72
CA LYS A 371 -16.80 -15.88 15.63
C LYS A 371 -18.33 -15.97 15.67
N HIS A 372 -19.02 -14.84 15.60
CA HIS A 372 -20.48 -14.78 15.61
C HIS A 372 -21.12 -15.46 14.40
N ILE A 373 -20.39 -15.59 13.28
CA ILE A 373 -20.82 -16.32 12.09
C ILE A 373 -20.56 -17.81 12.29
N TYR A 374 -19.36 -18.18 12.74
CA TYR A 374 -18.96 -19.59 12.91
C TYR A 374 -19.78 -20.30 13.97
N ASP A 375 -20.21 -19.61 15.03
CA ASP A 375 -21.07 -20.17 16.08
C ASP A 375 -22.47 -20.55 15.57
N GLN A 376 -22.83 -20.15 14.33
CA GLN A 376 -24.12 -20.44 13.68
C GLN A 376 -24.02 -21.51 12.58
N LEU A 377 -22.81 -21.92 12.21
CA LEU A 377 -22.53 -22.95 11.22
C LEU A 377 -22.29 -24.30 11.88
#